data_71d5d4a037666dacd599955efb45d635
#
_entry.id   71d5d4a037666dacd599955efb45d635
#
_cell.length_a   1.000
_cell.length_b   1.000
_cell.length_c   1.000
_cell.angle_alpha   90.00
_cell.angle_beta   90.00
_cell.angle_gamma   90.00
#
_symmetry.space_group_name_H-M   'P 1'
#
loop_
_entity.id
_entity.type
_entity.pdbx_description
1 polymer ?
#
loop_
_entity_poly.entity_id
_entity_poly.type
_entity_poly.pdbx_seq_one_letter_code
_entity_poly.pdbx_strand_id
1 'polypeptide(L)'
;MSKLTKYKFSDLYEMSSGISSSKEQAGHGSPFISFSTVFNNYFLPEELPDLMDTSLKEQEIFSVKKDDVFITRTSETVDALAMSCVAVKDYPKATFSGFVKRLRPKTTGIVYSKYIAFFLRSKYFRKVLDCNTIMTLRASFNEDMFSFLYLYLPDYEEQVRIGDLLYKMEMKIRTNNKINDNLEQQIKTIFTFQFLQNANTEWKQQSLAELSEMY
;
A
#
# COMPACT_ATOMS: atom_id res chain seq x y z
N MET A 1 24.78 -18.67 0.91
CA MET A 1 23.32 -18.48 1.09
C MET A 1 23.05 -18.42 2.58
N SER A 2 22.42 -17.38 3.09
CA SER A 2 22.02 -17.29 4.50
C SER A 2 21.05 -18.44 4.83
N LYS A 3 21.20 -19.04 6.01
CA LYS A 3 20.32 -20.10 6.49
C LYS A 3 18.94 -19.50 6.76
N LEU A 4 17.89 -20.07 6.15
CA LEU A 4 16.51 -19.64 6.42
C LEU A 4 15.99 -20.33 7.69
N THR A 5 15.39 -19.54 8.57
CA THR A 5 14.73 -20.03 9.78
C THR A 5 13.22 -20.01 9.57
N LYS A 6 12.56 -21.11 9.99
CA LYS A 6 11.12 -21.29 9.90
C LYS A 6 10.43 -20.66 11.11
N TYR A 7 9.51 -19.73 10.89
CA TYR A 7 8.70 -19.11 11.93
C TYR A 7 7.21 -19.33 11.64
N LYS A 8 6.42 -19.57 12.65
CA LYS A 8 4.97 -19.56 12.53
C LYS A 8 4.51 -18.09 12.44
N PHE A 9 3.62 -17.77 11.50
CA PHE A 9 3.23 -16.37 11.26
C PHE A 9 2.58 -15.76 12.51
N SER A 10 1.71 -16.52 13.16
CA SER A 10 1.07 -16.12 14.41
C SER A 10 2.00 -15.96 15.63
N ASP A 11 3.22 -16.51 15.58
CA ASP A 11 4.21 -16.31 16.65
C ASP A 11 4.94 -14.96 16.47
N LEU A 12 5.05 -14.48 15.25
CA LEU A 12 5.70 -13.22 14.91
C LEU A 12 4.81 -12.01 15.13
N TYR A 13 3.51 -12.16 14.89
CA TYR A 13 2.56 -11.04 14.85
C TYR A 13 1.30 -11.30 15.68
N GLU A 14 0.74 -10.20 16.18
CA GLU A 14 -0.64 -10.12 16.63
C GLU A 14 -1.51 -9.56 15.50
N MET A 15 -2.61 -10.27 15.17
CA MET A 15 -3.52 -9.86 14.11
C MET A 15 -4.77 -9.21 14.68
N SER A 16 -5.20 -8.09 14.12
CA SER A 16 -6.45 -7.42 14.47
C SER A 16 -7.21 -6.95 13.24
N SER A 17 -8.53 -6.90 13.35
CA SER A 17 -9.42 -6.34 12.32
C SER A 17 -9.55 -4.84 12.51
N GLY A 18 -9.81 -4.12 11.42
CA GLY A 18 -10.11 -2.69 11.46
C GLY A 18 -11.58 -2.38 11.71
N ILE A 19 -11.95 -1.12 11.53
CA ILE A 19 -13.29 -0.57 11.81
C ILE A 19 -14.24 -0.94 10.68
N SER A 20 -15.44 -1.39 11.04
CA SER A 20 -16.59 -1.43 10.13
C SER A 20 -17.24 -0.04 10.14
N SER A 21 -17.06 0.71 9.05
CA SER A 21 -17.56 2.08 8.92
C SER A 21 -18.72 2.16 7.93
N SER A 22 -19.60 3.16 8.11
CA SER A 22 -20.64 3.50 7.16
C SER A 22 -20.14 4.52 6.13
N LYS A 23 -20.91 4.73 5.05
CA LYS A 23 -20.56 5.71 4.02
C LYS A 23 -20.59 7.14 4.53
N GLU A 24 -21.46 7.43 5.50
CA GLU A 24 -21.65 8.76 6.09
C GLU A 24 -20.42 9.20 6.90
N GLN A 25 -19.65 8.26 7.43
CA GLN A 25 -18.42 8.53 8.20
C GLN A 25 -17.21 8.82 7.31
N ALA A 26 -17.29 8.54 6.02
CA ALA A 26 -16.17 8.68 5.10
C ALA A 26 -15.97 10.12 4.61
N GLY A 27 -14.71 10.48 4.32
CA GLY A 27 -14.33 11.76 3.69
C GLY A 27 -14.06 12.91 4.64
N HIS A 28 -14.22 12.72 5.95
CA HIS A 28 -13.93 13.74 6.97
C HIS A 28 -13.42 13.10 8.26
N GLY A 29 -12.93 13.90 9.19
CA GLY A 29 -12.44 13.43 10.49
C GLY A 29 -10.94 13.12 10.53
N SER A 30 -10.58 11.92 10.96
CA SER A 30 -9.19 11.50 11.20
C SER A 30 -8.61 10.71 10.04
N PRO A 31 -7.25 10.66 9.90
CA PRO A 31 -6.60 9.89 8.84
C PRO A 31 -7.03 8.41 8.85
N PHE A 32 -7.23 7.85 7.67
CA PHE A 32 -7.76 6.50 7.53
C PHE A 32 -6.99 5.67 6.49
N ILE A 33 -6.72 4.41 6.83
CA ILE A 33 -6.09 3.45 5.93
C ILE A 33 -7.20 2.63 5.26
N SER A 34 -7.47 2.94 4.01
CA SER A 34 -8.44 2.22 3.20
C SER A 34 -7.85 0.93 2.60
N PHE A 35 -8.70 0.10 2.02
CA PHE A 35 -8.27 -1.05 1.24
C PHE A 35 -7.34 -0.66 0.08
N SER A 36 -7.69 0.39 -0.66
CA SER A 36 -6.91 0.87 -1.81
C SER A 36 -5.52 1.37 -1.38
N THR A 37 -5.41 2.05 -0.24
CA THR A 37 -4.14 2.49 0.32
C THR A 37 -3.21 1.31 0.60
N VAL A 38 -3.72 0.22 1.18
CA VAL A 38 -2.94 -1.00 1.44
C VAL A 38 -2.61 -1.74 0.14
N PHE A 39 -3.58 -1.87 -0.75
CA PHE A 39 -3.42 -2.63 -1.98
C PHE A 39 -2.35 -2.04 -2.91
N ASN A 40 -2.34 -0.71 -3.07
CA ASN A 40 -1.51 -0.03 -4.05
C ASN A 40 -0.10 0.35 -3.55
N ASN A 41 0.20 0.19 -2.26
CA ASN A 41 1.45 0.67 -1.68
C ASN A 41 2.22 -0.41 -0.93
N TYR A 42 3.56 -0.46 -1.09
CA TYR A 42 4.45 -1.24 -0.21
C TYR A 42 4.56 -0.62 1.19
N PHE A 43 4.54 0.71 1.25
CA PHE A 43 4.63 1.49 2.49
C PHE A 43 3.52 2.51 2.51
N LEU A 44 2.98 2.79 3.69
CA LEU A 44 1.97 3.85 3.83
C LEU A 44 2.51 5.18 3.28
N PRO A 45 1.70 5.97 2.58
CA PRO A 45 2.08 7.31 2.16
C PRO A 45 2.35 8.19 3.38
N GLU A 46 3.13 9.25 3.20
CA GLU A 46 3.49 10.17 4.28
C GLU A 46 2.25 10.83 4.89
N GLU A 47 1.31 11.21 4.03
CA GLU A 47 -0.03 11.66 4.38
C GLU A 47 -1.04 10.66 3.84
N LEU A 48 -1.97 10.24 4.69
CA LEU A 48 -3.03 9.32 4.29
C LEU A 48 -4.09 10.06 3.48
N PRO A 49 -4.47 9.59 2.29
CA PRO A 49 -5.39 10.31 1.41
C PRO A 49 -6.84 10.26 1.88
N ASP A 50 -7.18 9.24 2.67
CA ASP A 50 -8.54 8.99 3.12
C ASP A 50 -8.76 9.50 4.55
N LEU A 51 -9.96 9.96 4.83
CA LEU A 51 -10.41 10.40 6.14
C LEU A 51 -11.64 9.60 6.58
N MET A 52 -11.79 9.43 7.90
CA MET A 52 -12.91 8.73 8.51
C MET A 52 -13.29 9.40 9.82
N ASP A 53 -14.59 9.62 10.04
CA ASP A 53 -15.08 10.07 11.34
C ASP A 53 -14.98 8.93 12.34
N THR A 54 -14.07 9.09 13.32
CA THR A 54 -13.76 8.09 14.33
C THR A 54 -13.63 8.72 15.70
N SER A 55 -14.18 8.04 16.70
CA SER A 55 -14.08 8.44 18.10
C SER A 55 -12.65 8.28 18.65
N LEU A 56 -12.35 9.00 19.72
CA LEU A 56 -11.04 8.87 20.41
C LEU A 56 -10.76 7.44 20.85
N LYS A 57 -11.79 6.70 21.29
CA LYS A 57 -11.67 5.29 21.67
C LYS A 57 -11.31 4.41 20.49
N GLU A 58 -11.89 4.64 19.32
CA GLU A 58 -11.54 3.91 18.10
C GLU A 58 -10.12 4.22 17.65
N GLN A 59 -9.70 5.48 17.71
CA GLN A 59 -8.32 5.88 17.39
C GLN A 59 -7.27 5.23 18.30
N GLU A 60 -7.62 4.96 19.55
CA GLU A 60 -6.75 4.23 20.49
C GLU A 60 -6.68 2.74 20.16
N ILE A 61 -7.84 2.07 20.03
CA ILE A 61 -7.95 0.62 19.76
C ILE A 61 -7.34 0.27 18.40
N PHE A 62 -7.69 1.04 17.36
CA PHE A 62 -7.26 0.81 15.99
C PHE A 62 -6.03 1.65 15.60
N SER A 63 -5.23 2.05 16.60
CA SER A 63 -4.03 2.86 16.40
C SER A 63 -3.05 2.25 15.39
N VAL A 64 -2.37 3.14 14.66
CA VAL A 64 -1.38 2.80 13.63
C VAL A 64 0.01 3.19 14.16
N LYS A 65 0.85 2.21 14.37
CA LYS A 65 2.22 2.40 14.90
C LYS A 65 3.25 2.00 13.85
N LYS A 66 4.45 2.53 14.01
CA LYS A 66 5.62 2.11 13.24
C LYS A 66 5.77 0.59 13.31
N ASP A 67 6.17 -0.01 12.19
CA ASP A 67 6.35 -1.45 11.99
C ASP A 67 5.05 -2.28 11.96
N ASP A 68 3.86 -1.67 12.08
CA ASP A 68 2.61 -2.35 11.74
C ASP A 68 2.59 -2.73 10.27
N VAL A 69 2.18 -3.96 10.00
CA VAL A 69 1.96 -4.47 8.64
C VAL A 69 0.47 -4.61 8.40
N PHE A 70 -0.03 -3.96 7.38
CA PHE A 70 -1.43 -4.05 6.96
C PHE A 70 -1.54 -5.00 5.79
N ILE A 71 -2.56 -5.86 5.78
CA ILE A 71 -2.85 -6.77 4.67
C ILE A 71 -4.31 -6.70 4.28
N THR A 72 -4.60 -6.85 2.98
CA THR A 72 -5.98 -6.93 2.50
C THR A 72 -6.63 -8.22 2.96
N ARG A 73 -7.86 -8.12 3.51
CA ARG A 73 -8.58 -9.23 4.14
C ARG A 73 -9.22 -10.16 3.11
N THR A 74 -9.84 -9.62 2.08
CA THR A 74 -10.63 -10.38 1.10
C THR A 74 -10.24 -9.97 -0.31
N SER A 75 -10.34 -10.92 -1.24
CA SER A 75 -10.16 -10.65 -2.65
C SER A 75 -11.01 -11.59 -3.51
N GLU A 76 -11.32 -11.16 -4.71
CA GLU A 76 -11.97 -11.99 -5.75
C GLU A 76 -10.97 -12.94 -6.42
N THR A 77 -9.68 -12.64 -6.32
CA THR A 77 -8.59 -13.49 -6.84
C THR A 77 -7.57 -13.76 -5.76
N VAL A 78 -6.91 -14.93 -5.77
CA VAL A 78 -5.86 -15.27 -4.81
C VAL A 78 -4.66 -14.34 -4.97
N ASP A 79 -4.34 -13.91 -6.17
CA ASP A 79 -3.24 -12.99 -6.47
C ASP A 79 -3.36 -11.64 -5.77
N ALA A 80 -4.58 -11.20 -5.46
CA ALA A 80 -4.85 -9.94 -4.77
C ALA A 80 -5.11 -10.11 -3.26
N LEU A 81 -5.15 -11.36 -2.74
CA LEU A 81 -5.34 -11.65 -1.32
C LEU A 81 -4.09 -11.30 -0.53
N ALA A 82 -4.27 -10.78 0.69
CA ALA A 82 -3.19 -10.45 1.62
C ALA A 82 -2.09 -9.57 1.01
N MET A 83 -2.46 -8.63 0.12
CA MET A 83 -1.53 -7.59 -0.33
C MET A 83 -1.13 -6.74 0.86
N SER A 84 0.18 -6.55 1.05
CA SER A 84 0.74 -5.96 2.25
C SER A 84 1.15 -4.51 2.07
N CYS A 85 1.04 -3.71 3.14
CA CYS A 85 1.54 -2.35 3.23
C CYS A 85 2.10 -2.11 4.64
N VAL A 86 3.21 -1.42 4.78
CA VAL A 86 3.90 -1.25 6.06
C VAL A 86 3.91 0.21 6.51
N ALA A 87 3.67 0.43 7.80
CA ALA A 87 3.84 1.72 8.45
C ALA A 87 5.32 1.92 8.82
N VAL A 88 6.00 2.88 8.20
CA VAL A 88 7.42 3.20 8.49
C VAL A 88 7.59 4.22 9.61
N LYS A 89 6.50 4.82 10.07
CA LYS A 89 6.41 5.78 11.19
C LYS A 89 5.10 5.55 11.95
N ASP A 90 4.94 6.23 13.08
CA ASP A 90 3.65 6.35 13.74
C ASP A 90 2.71 7.28 12.94
N TYR A 91 1.43 6.93 12.91
CA TYR A 91 0.38 7.75 12.30
C TYR A 91 -0.65 8.13 13.38
N PRO A 92 -0.43 9.25 14.07
CA PRO A 92 -1.31 9.67 15.17
C PRO A 92 -2.76 9.83 14.71
N LYS A 93 -3.69 9.34 15.54
CA LYS A 93 -5.15 9.34 15.28
C LYS A 93 -5.61 8.54 14.06
N ALA A 94 -4.68 7.95 13.29
CA ALA A 94 -5.05 7.13 12.15
C ALA A 94 -5.69 5.82 12.61
N THR A 95 -6.70 5.39 11.84
CA THR A 95 -7.38 4.11 11.99
C THR A 95 -7.38 3.37 10.65
N PHE A 96 -7.93 2.16 10.58
CA PHE A 96 -7.90 1.35 9.37
C PHE A 96 -9.20 0.57 9.14
N SER A 97 -9.47 0.28 7.88
CA SER A 97 -10.69 -0.35 7.39
C SER A 97 -10.87 -1.79 7.87
N GLY A 98 -12.10 -2.21 8.12
CA GLY A 98 -12.48 -3.61 8.39
C GLY A 98 -12.19 -4.57 7.23
N PHE A 99 -11.92 -4.06 6.01
CA PHE A 99 -11.43 -4.85 4.87
C PHE A 99 -9.91 -5.06 4.90
N VAL A 100 -9.24 -4.59 5.94
CA VAL A 100 -7.81 -4.69 6.18
C VAL A 100 -7.58 -5.38 7.53
N LYS A 101 -6.55 -6.21 7.61
CA LYS A 101 -6.03 -6.75 8.87
C LYS A 101 -4.72 -6.05 9.21
N ARG A 102 -4.53 -5.67 10.48
CA ARG A 102 -3.26 -5.19 11.01
C ARG A 102 -2.50 -6.33 11.66
N LEU A 103 -1.25 -6.50 11.29
CA LEU A 103 -0.29 -7.41 11.91
C LEU A 103 0.73 -6.55 12.67
N ARG A 104 0.69 -6.59 13.98
CA ARG A 104 1.64 -5.89 14.86
C ARG A 104 2.72 -6.85 15.32
N PRO A 105 4.02 -6.55 15.14
CA PRO A 105 5.10 -7.40 15.62
C PRO A 105 5.01 -7.62 17.13
N LYS A 106 5.10 -8.89 17.58
CA LYS A 106 5.09 -9.25 19.00
C LYS A 106 6.44 -8.99 19.68
N THR A 107 7.51 -9.12 18.91
CA THR A 107 8.89 -8.96 19.39
C THR A 107 9.72 -8.16 18.42
N THR A 108 10.73 -7.46 18.93
CA THR A 108 11.73 -6.75 18.12
C THR A 108 12.89 -7.67 17.76
N GLY A 109 13.60 -7.37 16.65
CA GLY A 109 14.84 -8.06 16.27
C GLY A 109 14.67 -9.43 15.60
N ILE A 110 13.45 -9.88 15.32
CA ILE A 110 13.19 -11.13 14.56
C ILE A 110 12.74 -10.81 13.14
N VAL A 111 11.83 -9.85 13.00
CA VAL A 111 11.28 -9.42 11.71
C VAL A 111 11.61 -7.96 11.46
N TYR A 112 12.10 -7.67 10.26
CA TYR A 112 12.32 -6.31 9.80
C TYR A 112 11.20 -5.88 8.87
N SER A 113 10.42 -4.89 9.29
CA SER A 113 9.18 -4.48 8.63
C SER A 113 9.36 -4.10 7.17
N LYS A 114 10.44 -3.40 6.81
CA LYS A 114 10.74 -3.05 5.41
C LYS A 114 11.03 -4.28 4.55
N TYR A 115 11.69 -5.31 5.09
CA TYR A 115 11.89 -6.57 4.39
C TYR A 115 10.54 -7.27 4.17
N ILE A 116 9.72 -7.34 5.21
CA ILE A 116 8.39 -7.98 5.17
C ILE A 116 7.46 -7.33 4.14
N ALA A 117 7.54 -6.01 3.95
CA ALA A 117 6.76 -5.32 2.91
C ALA A 117 6.94 -5.94 1.52
N PHE A 118 8.18 -6.32 1.16
CA PHE A 118 8.49 -6.94 -0.11
C PHE A 118 8.30 -8.45 -0.09
N PHE A 119 8.65 -9.10 1.04
CA PHE A 119 8.53 -10.55 1.18
C PHE A 119 7.09 -11.03 0.99
N LEU A 120 6.11 -10.40 1.64
CA LEU A 120 4.71 -10.78 1.53
C LEU A 120 4.10 -10.50 0.13
N ARG A 121 4.74 -9.66 -0.67
CA ARG A 121 4.37 -9.42 -2.08
C ARG A 121 5.20 -10.24 -3.07
N SER A 122 6.17 -11.03 -2.59
CA SER A 122 7.04 -11.85 -3.44
C SER A 122 6.28 -13.00 -4.09
N LYS A 123 6.75 -13.43 -5.26
CA LYS A 123 6.23 -14.63 -5.96
C LYS A 123 6.24 -15.87 -5.07
N TYR A 124 7.26 -15.98 -4.18
CA TYR A 124 7.35 -17.08 -3.23
C TYR A 124 6.15 -17.09 -2.27
N PHE A 125 5.89 -15.97 -1.58
CA PHE A 125 4.78 -15.90 -0.62
C PHE A 125 3.41 -15.99 -1.31
N ARG A 126 3.26 -15.42 -2.50
CA ARG A 126 2.03 -15.60 -3.32
C ARG A 126 1.74 -17.10 -3.56
N LYS A 127 2.75 -17.86 -3.97
CA LYS A 127 2.62 -19.30 -4.16
C LYS A 127 2.27 -20.04 -2.87
N VAL A 128 2.81 -19.63 -1.73
CA VAL A 128 2.44 -20.20 -0.42
C VAL A 128 0.97 -19.94 -0.11
N LEU A 129 0.45 -18.75 -0.40
CA LEU A 129 -0.98 -18.44 -0.24
C LEU A 129 -1.85 -19.28 -1.18
N ASP A 130 -1.49 -19.40 -2.46
CA ASP A 130 -2.22 -20.20 -3.45
C ASP A 130 -2.40 -21.65 -2.99
N CYS A 131 -1.33 -22.26 -2.48
CA CYS A 131 -1.35 -23.65 -2.01
C CYS A 131 -2.21 -23.85 -0.75
N ASN A 132 -2.47 -22.80 0.03
CA ASN A 132 -3.18 -22.86 1.31
C ASN A 132 -4.55 -22.18 1.29
N THR A 133 -4.97 -21.63 0.14
CA THR A 133 -6.26 -20.94 0.02
C THR A 133 -7.30 -21.86 -0.57
N ILE A 134 -8.41 -22.06 0.14
CA ILE A 134 -9.59 -22.71 -0.42
C ILE A 134 -10.42 -21.62 -1.10
N MET A 135 -10.48 -21.67 -2.43
CA MET A 135 -11.32 -20.79 -3.21
C MET A 135 -12.77 -21.20 -3.10
N THR A 136 -13.56 -20.36 -2.42
CA THR A 136 -15.02 -20.29 -2.60
C THR A 136 -15.33 -19.12 -3.54
N LEU A 137 -16.46 -18.45 -3.37
CA LEU A 137 -16.78 -17.22 -4.14
C LEU A 137 -15.83 -16.06 -3.87
N ARG A 138 -15.15 -16.03 -2.72
CA ARG A 138 -14.13 -15.03 -2.34
C ARG A 138 -13.07 -15.67 -1.44
N ALA A 139 -11.82 -15.41 -1.76
CA ALA A 139 -10.71 -15.76 -0.87
C ALA A 139 -10.67 -14.79 0.33
N SER A 140 -10.41 -15.30 1.53
CA SER A 140 -10.31 -14.51 2.76
C SER A 140 -9.09 -14.91 3.58
N PHE A 141 -8.29 -13.92 4.00
CA PHE A 141 -7.23 -14.09 4.97
C PHE A 141 -7.84 -14.02 6.37
N ASN A 142 -8.04 -15.18 6.98
CA ASN A 142 -8.70 -15.36 8.27
C ASN A 142 -7.74 -15.83 9.36
N GLU A 143 -8.25 -16.02 10.59
CA GLU A 143 -7.49 -16.48 11.76
C GLU A 143 -6.88 -17.87 11.55
N ASP A 144 -7.61 -18.78 10.88
CA ASP A 144 -7.12 -20.12 10.61
C ASP A 144 -5.90 -20.07 9.68
N MET A 145 -6.01 -19.36 8.54
CA MET A 145 -4.89 -19.16 7.62
C MET A 145 -3.70 -18.52 8.32
N PHE A 146 -3.92 -17.47 9.10
CA PHE A 146 -2.87 -16.81 9.87
C PHE A 146 -2.19 -17.75 10.86
N SER A 147 -2.95 -18.65 11.49
CA SER A 147 -2.45 -19.53 12.53
C SER A 147 -1.60 -20.69 12.03
N PHE A 148 -1.79 -21.17 10.79
CA PHE A 148 -1.03 -22.31 10.27
C PHE A 148 0.03 -21.94 9.23
N LEU A 149 0.07 -20.71 8.73
CA LEU A 149 1.10 -20.27 7.81
C LEU A 149 2.47 -20.15 8.49
N TYR A 150 3.51 -20.50 7.72
CA TYR A 150 4.90 -20.36 8.12
C TYR A 150 5.65 -19.45 7.16
N LEU A 151 6.55 -18.63 7.74
CA LEU A 151 7.49 -17.81 6.99
C LEU A 151 8.89 -18.39 7.13
N TYR A 152 9.63 -18.41 6.03
CA TYR A 152 11.05 -18.80 6.00
C TYR A 152 11.87 -17.53 5.78
N LEU A 153 12.49 -17.05 6.85
CA LEU A 153 13.17 -15.75 6.88
C LEU A 153 14.68 -15.95 7.05
N PRO A 154 15.51 -15.14 6.40
CA PRO A 154 16.94 -15.06 6.71
C PRO A 154 17.15 -14.45 8.10
N ASP A 155 18.39 -14.40 8.57
CA ASP A 155 18.73 -13.69 9.81
C ASP A 155 18.35 -12.21 9.73
N TYR A 156 18.21 -11.56 10.89
CA TYR A 156 17.72 -10.18 10.99
C TYR A 156 18.64 -9.17 10.26
N GLU A 157 19.94 -9.36 10.31
CA GLU A 157 20.91 -8.46 9.64
C GLU A 157 20.75 -8.52 8.12
N GLU A 158 20.53 -9.70 7.56
CA GLU A 158 20.28 -9.85 6.14
C GLU A 158 18.91 -9.29 5.74
N GLN A 159 17.88 -9.43 6.58
CA GLN A 159 16.59 -8.76 6.37
C GLN A 159 16.76 -7.23 6.33
N VAL A 160 17.55 -6.65 7.23
CA VAL A 160 17.85 -5.21 7.25
C VAL A 160 18.56 -4.79 5.96
N ARG A 161 19.61 -5.52 5.58
CA ARG A 161 20.40 -5.24 4.37
C ARG A 161 19.53 -5.22 3.11
N ILE A 162 18.70 -6.25 2.92
CA ILE A 162 17.81 -6.36 1.77
C ILE A 162 16.67 -5.34 1.86
N GLY A 163 16.01 -5.23 3.00
CA GLY A 163 14.86 -4.36 3.21
C GLY A 163 15.20 -2.89 3.01
N ASP A 164 16.33 -2.42 3.51
CA ASP A 164 16.77 -1.04 3.32
C ASP A 164 17.16 -0.74 1.87
N LEU A 165 17.80 -1.69 1.18
CA LEU A 165 18.10 -1.53 -0.24
C LEU A 165 16.82 -1.36 -1.07
N LEU A 166 15.87 -2.27 -0.91
CA LEU A 166 14.60 -2.23 -1.63
C LEU A 166 13.76 -1.00 -1.24
N TYR A 167 13.77 -0.61 0.03
CA TYR A 167 13.10 0.60 0.49
C TYR A 167 13.65 1.86 -0.18
N LYS A 168 14.98 1.98 -0.31
CA LYS A 168 15.61 3.12 -1.01
C LYS A 168 15.19 3.15 -2.49
N MET A 169 15.10 1.99 -3.14
CA MET A 169 14.63 1.90 -4.53
C MET A 169 13.17 2.34 -4.65
N GLU A 170 12.29 1.87 -3.75
CA GLU A 170 10.88 2.27 -3.71
C GLU A 170 10.72 3.78 -3.49
N MET A 171 11.48 4.37 -2.57
CA MET A 171 11.44 5.82 -2.32
C MET A 171 11.92 6.60 -3.55
N LYS A 172 12.92 6.10 -4.29
CA LYS A 172 13.38 6.72 -5.53
C LYS A 172 12.30 6.67 -6.62
N ILE A 173 11.60 5.55 -6.77
CA ILE A 173 10.46 5.41 -7.68
C ILE A 173 9.37 6.42 -7.33
N ARG A 174 8.98 6.53 -6.05
CA ARG A 174 7.99 7.50 -5.58
C ARG A 174 8.39 8.94 -5.86
N THR A 175 9.65 9.27 -5.63
CA THR A 175 10.18 10.62 -5.92
C THR A 175 10.11 10.92 -7.41
N ASN A 176 10.53 9.98 -8.26
CA ASN A 176 10.47 10.17 -9.71
C ASN A 176 9.03 10.34 -10.21
N ASN A 177 8.08 9.57 -9.68
CA ASN A 177 6.66 9.72 -10.02
C ASN A 177 6.14 11.12 -9.64
N LYS A 178 6.45 11.61 -8.44
CA LYS A 178 6.10 12.98 -8.03
C LYS A 178 6.70 14.06 -8.94
N ILE A 179 7.95 13.86 -9.39
CA ILE A 179 8.60 14.76 -10.35
C ILE A 179 7.86 14.73 -11.69
N ASN A 180 7.53 13.55 -12.20
CA ASN A 180 6.79 13.39 -13.45
C ASN A 180 5.42 14.06 -13.39
N ASP A 181 4.66 13.83 -12.31
CA ASP A 181 3.34 14.45 -12.09
C ASP A 181 3.46 16.01 -12.08
N ASN A 182 4.48 16.54 -11.41
CA ASN A 182 4.74 17.98 -11.36
C ASN A 182 5.10 18.53 -12.75
N LEU A 183 5.98 17.85 -13.50
CA LEU A 183 6.35 18.25 -14.86
C LEU A 183 5.14 18.23 -15.79
N GLU A 184 4.29 17.22 -15.69
CA GLU A 184 3.05 17.14 -16.46
C GLU A 184 2.12 18.34 -16.17
N GLN A 185 1.96 18.69 -14.90
CA GLN A 185 1.17 19.86 -14.50
C GLN A 185 1.77 21.16 -15.05
N GLN A 186 3.10 21.30 -15.00
CA GLN A 186 3.78 22.48 -15.57
C GLN A 186 3.57 22.59 -17.08
N ILE A 187 3.71 21.47 -17.82
CA ILE A 187 3.46 21.43 -19.26
C ILE A 187 2.02 21.85 -19.57
N LYS A 188 1.04 21.31 -18.87
CA LYS A 188 -0.38 21.68 -19.02
C LYS A 188 -0.60 23.17 -18.77
N THR A 189 0.02 23.72 -17.74
CA THR A 189 -0.10 25.13 -17.38
C THR A 189 0.51 26.03 -18.47
N ILE A 190 1.73 25.72 -18.94
CA ILE A 190 2.41 26.46 -20.01
C ILE A 190 1.60 26.40 -21.29
N PHE A 191 1.12 25.21 -21.67
CA PHE A 191 0.30 25.05 -22.88
C PHE A 191 -0.98 25.89 -22.79
N THR A 192 -1.70 25.81 -21.70
CA THR A 192 -2.92 26.59 -21.48
C THR A 192 -2.65 28.07 -21.56
N PHE A 193 -1.59 28.55 -20.91
CA PHE A 193 -1.24 29.95 -20.91
C PHE A 193 -0.85 30.45 -22.33
N GLN A 194 0.03 29.74 -23.00
CA GLN A 194 0.57 30.21 -24.31
C GLN A 194 -0.43 29.99 -25.45
N PHE A 195 -1.12 28.88 -25.49
CA PHE A 195 -1.92 28.49 -26.67
C PHE A 195 -3.42 28.70 -26.51
N LEU A 196 -3.94 28.78 -25.26
CA LEU A 196 -5.37 28.98 -25.04
C LEU A 196 -5.70 30.38 -24.51
N GLN A 197 -4.93 30.90 -23.54
CA GLN A 197 -5.21 32.23 -22.96
C GLN A 197 -4.54 33.36 -23.75
N ASN A 198 -3.33 33.16 -24.22
CA ASN A 198 -2.56 34.15 -25.01
C ASN A 198 -2.38 33.70 -26.44
N ALA A 199 -3.35 32.98 -27.00
CA ALA A 199 -3.31 32.57 -28.39
C ALA A 199 -3.18 33.81 -29.30
N ASN A 200 -2.23 33.80 -30.26
CA ASN A 200 -2.09 34.85 -31.20
C ASN A 200 -3.34 34.89 -32.10
N THR A 201 -4.00 36.06 -32.18
CA THR A 201 -5.20 36.27 -32.98
C THR A 201 -4.95 36.10 -34.49
N GLU A 202 -3.68 36.10 -34.92
CA GLU A 202 -3.27 35.88 -36.30
C GLU A 202 -3.17 34.39 -36.67
N TRP A 203 -3.28 33.47 -35.72
CA TRP A 203 -3.26 32.04 -36.02
C TRP A 203 -4.49 31.61 -36.79
N LYS A 204 -4.24 31.01 -37.98
CA LYS A 204 -5.31 30.46 -38.80
C LYS A 204 -5.84 29.20 -38.20
N GLN A 205 -7.17 29.11 -38.12
CA GLN A 205 -7.83 27.82 -37.84
C GLN A 205 -7.85 26.98 -39.11
N GLN A 206 -7.36 25.76 -39.01
CA GLN A 206 -7.40 24.76 -40.08
C GLN A 206 -7.99 23.45 -39.52
N SER A 207 -8.71 22.72 -40.38
CA SER A 207 -9.21 21.41 -40.00
C SER A 207 -8.08 20.37 -40.03
N LEU A 208 -8.18 19.32 -39.20
CA LEU A 208 -7.22 18.19 -39.20
C LEU A 208 -7.17 17.50 -40.57
N ALA A 209 -8.27 17.51 -41.34
CA ALA A 209 -8.32 16.96 -42.70
C ALA A 209 -7.43 17.74 -43.68
N GLU A 210 -7.45 19.08 -43.60
CA GLU A 210 -6.57 19.92 -44.43
C GLU A 210 -5.08 19.75 -44.09
N LEU A 211 -4.76 19.50 -42.81
CA LEU A 211 -3.38 19.24 -42.39
C LEU A 211 -2.89 17.83 -42.80
N SER A 212 -3.79 16.85 -42.93
CA SER A 212 -3.42 15.46 -43.30
C SER A 212 -3.18 15.29 -44.80
N GLU A 213 -3.63 16.23 -45.64
CA GLU A 213 -3.38 16.24 -47.12
C GLU A 213 -2.01 16.84 -47.48
N MET A 214 -1.28 17.39 -46.51
CA MET A 214 0.05 18.01 -46.73
C MET A 214 1.24 17.05 -46.51
N TYR A 215 0.99 15.75 -46.28
CA TYR A 215 2.04 14.74 -46.12
C TYR A 215 1.86 13.55 -47.04
#